data_948a1d6409ec8c9fdd72f3f567b60c0c
#
_entry.id   948a1d6409ec8c9fdd72f3f567b60c0c
#
_cell.length_a   1.000
_cell.length_b   1.000
_cell.length_c   1.000
_cell.angle_alpha   90.00
_cell.angle_beta   90.00
_cell.angle_gamma   90.00
#
_symmetry.space_group_name_H-M   'P 1'
#
loop_
_entity.id
_entity.type
_entity.pdbx_description
1 polymer ?
#
loop_
_entity_poly.entity_id
_entity_poly.type
_entity_poly.pdbx_seq_one_letter_code
_entity_poly.pdbx_strand_id
1 'polypeptide(L)'
;MKLLVVSDPHWAGPAELPRRGYEARAMPHRMQRILAAAWRKGFWLADPMAHNDKLDRILALNPDPDLVVANGDYSVDSAFVGISDDAACDSAQRCLNALRAAYGERLLPVIGDHELGKHSLFGGVGGPRWESWLRLESRLSIPAWWQRDIGRHRLIAVPSTLVALPAFESELLPEEVPVWRAERQRVLSEIKAALNSLEADRRIILFCHDPSALPFLAEMPEVRDRLPQWESTIIGHLHSPAIARLATSLAGMPILRGLGSSVKRYSTALHRAQAW
;
A
#
# COMPACT_ATOMS: atom_id res chain seq x y z
N MET A 1 -0.30 -22.55 13.38
CA MET A 1 -0.77 -21.14 13.38
C MET A 1 -1.57 -20.90 12.11
N LYS A 2 -2.77 -20.35 12.24
CA LYS A 2 -3.60 -19.91 11.13
C LYS A 2 -3.48 -18.38 11.01
N LEU A 3 -2.93 -17.92 9.90
CA LEU A 3 -2.82 -16.50 9.59
C LEU A 3 -3.89 -16.14 8.56
N LEU A 4 -4.75 -15.17 8.87
CA LEU A 4 -5.68 -14.57 7.92
C LEU A 4 -5.06 -13.25 7.40
N VAL A 5 -5.06 -13.07 6.09
CA VAL A 5 -4.69 -11.80 5.47
C VAL A 5 -5.92 -11.21 4.80
N VAL A 6 -6.26 -10.00 5.19
CA VAL A 6 -7.31 -9.17 4.56
C VAL A 6 -6.62 -8.02 3.86
N SER A 7 -6.65 -7.98 2.54
CA SER A 7 -5.98 -6.96 1.75
C SER A 7 -6.98 -6.22 0.86
N ASP A 8 -6.75 -4.95 0.66
CA ASP A 8 -7.48 -4.13 -0.31
C ASP A 8 -9.02 -4.17 -0.12
N PRO A 9 -9.55 -3.95 1.09
CA PRO A 9 -11.00 -3.90 1.29
C PRO A 9 -11.65 -2.77 0.50
N HIS A 10 -10.97 -1.63 0.28
CA HIS A 10 -11.46 -0.47 -0.45
C HIS A 10 -12.89 -0.10 -0.06
N TRP A 11 -13.14 -0.04 1.24
CA TRP A 11 -14.47 0.21 1.75
C TRP A 11 -14.80 1.71 1.72
N ALA A 12 -15.92 2.06 1.08
CA ALA A 12 -16.42 3.42 1.00
C ALA A 12 -17.49 3.65 2.06
N GLY A 13 -17.23 4.56 2.98
CA GLY A 13 -18.19 5.02 3.98
C GLY A 13 -19.25 5.97 3.39
N PRO A 14 -20.24 6.36 4.22
CA PRO A 14 -21.35 7.23 3.77
C PRO A 14 -20.90 8.54 3.12
N ALA A 15 -19.74 9.08 3.51
CA ALA A 15 -19.19 10.32 2.95
C ALA A 15 -18.45 10.12 1.63
N GLU A 16 -17.89 8.93 1.38
CA GLU A 16 -17.23 8.60 0.11
C GLU A 16 -18.18 8.04 -0.95
N LEU A 17 -19.20 7.27 -0.57
CA LEU A 17 -20.16 6.66 -1.51
C LEU A 17 -20.77 7.64 -2.53
N PRO A 18 -21.17 8.88 -2.17
CA PRO A 18 -21.67 9.86 -3.14
C PRO A 18 -20.61 10.32 -4.14
N ARG A 19 -19.33 10.09 -3.86
CA ARG A 19 -18.23 10.45 -4.74
C ARG A 19 -17.95 9.38 -5.83
N ARG A 20 -18.81 8.36 -5.97
CA ARG A 20 -18.67 7.32 -7.02
C ARG A 20 -18.39 7.95 -8.38
N GLY A 21 -17.47 7.39 -9.15
CA GLY A 21 -16.98 7.96 -10.42
C GLY A 21 -15.97 9.11 -10.26
N TYR A 22 -15.40 9.29 -9.08
CA TYR A 22 -14.42 10.33 -8.73
C TYR A 22 -13.22 10.36 -9.70
N GLU A 23 -12.73 9.23 -10.18
CA GLU A 23 -11.61 9.19 -11.10
C GLU A 23 -11.90 9.87 -12.44
N ALA A 24 -13.10 9.65 -13.00
CA ALA A 24 -13.49 10.31 -14.24
C ALA A 24 -13.56 11.83 -14.06
N ARG A 25 -13.92 12.30 -12.87
CA ARG A 25 -13.92 13.74 -12.54
C ARG A 25 -12.52 14.34 -12.42
N ALA A 26 -11.54 13.55 -11.97
CA ALA A 26 -10.14 13.99 -11.88
C ALA A 26 -9.46 14.13 -13.24
N MET A 27 -10.08 13.65 -14.33
CA MET A 27 -9.53 13.69 -15.69
C MET A 27 -10.22 14.78 -16.53
N PRO A 28 -9.55 15.89 -16.86
CA PRO A 28 -10.17 16.99 -17.59
C PRO A 28 -10.51 16.59 -19.05
N HIS A 29 -9.68 15.74 -19.69
CA HIS A 29 -9.82 15.43 -21.09
C HIS A 29 -10.65 14.17 -21.34
N ARG A 30 -11.62 14.26 -22.29
CA ARG A 30 -12.51 13.14 -22.66
C ARG A 30 -11.74 11.89 -23.08
N MET A 31 -10.64 12.03 -23.81
CA MET A 31 -9.80 10.90 -24.23
C MET A 31 -9.17 10.18 -23.04
N GLN A 32 -8.68 10.90 -22.04
CA GLN A 32 -8.15 10.31 -20.81
C GLN A 32 -9.21 9.49 -20.07
N ARG A 33 -10.45 9.99 -20.00
CA ARG A 33 -11.57 9.25 -19.38
C ARG A 33 -11.89 7.96 -20.12
N ILE A 34 -11.87 7.98 -21.47
CA ILE A 34 -12.11 6.79 -22.30
C ILE A 34 -10.99 5.76 -22.10
N LEU A 35 -9.72 6.21 -22.16
CA LEU A 35 -8.57 5.34 -21.95
C LEU A 35 -8.54 4.73 -20.54
N ALA A 36 -8.82 5.53 -19.52
CA ALA A 36 -8.91 5.04 -18.14
C ALA A 36 -10.05 4.03 -17.95
N ALA A 37 -11.22 4.30 -18.53
CA ALA A 37 -12.36 3.39 -18.48
C ALA A 37 -12.07 2.06 -19.19
N ALA A 38 -11.42 2.10 -20.37
CA ALA A 38 -11.01 0.90 -21.10
C ALA A 38 -9.97 0.09 -20.33
N TRP A 39 -8.95 0.77 -19.77
CA TRP A 39 -7.92 0.14 -18.93
C TRP A 39 -8.54 -0.54 -17.70
N ARG A 40 -9.42 0.17 -16.98
CA ARG A 40 -10.08 -0.37 -15.80
C ARG A 40 -10.96 -1.57 -16.13
N LYS A 41 -11.73 -1.49 -17.19
CA LYS A 41 -12.61 -2.60 -17.62
C LYS A 41 -11.82 -3.84 -18.06
N GLY A 42 -10.65 -3.65 -18.67
CA GLY A 42 -9.85 -4.76 -19.22
C GLY A 42 -8.85 -5.37 -18.24
N PHE A 43 -8.25 -4.56 -17.39
CA PHE A 43 -7.07 -4.97 -16.61
C PHE A 43 -7.14 -4.66 -15.12
N TRP A 44 -8.05 -3.76 -14.71
CA TRP A 44 -8.12 -3.31 -13.32
C TRP A 44 -9.55 -3.45 -12.78
N LEU A 45 -9.83 -2.83 -11.66
CA LEU A 45 -11.16 -2.79 -11.06
C LEU A 45 -11.99 -1.68 -11.74
N ALA A 46 -13.06 -2.07 -12.46
CA ALA A 46 -13.89 -1.13 -13.22
C ALA A 46 -14.55 -0.05 -12.34
N ASP A 47 -15.00 -0.45 -11.16
CA ASP A 47 -15.61 0.42 -10.16
C ASP A 47 -15.15 -0.01 -8.77
N PRO A 48 -14.28 0.77 -8.09
CA PRO A 48 -13.79 0.43 -6.75
C PRO A 48 -14.89 0.25 -5.72
N MET A 49 -16.02 0.96 -5.86
CA MET A 49 -17.14 0.93 -4.92
C MET A 49 -18.19 -0.15 -5.22
N ALA A 50 -18.04 -0.88 -6.35
CA ALA A 50 -19.02 -1.92 -6.73
C ALA A 50 -19.03 -3.13 -5.78
N HIS A 51 -17.98 -3.30 -5.00
CA HIS A 51 -17.78 -4.42 -4.10
C HIS A 51 -17.65 -3.98 -2.63
N ASN A 52 -18.38 -2.94 -2.26
CA ASN A 52 -18.34 -2.36 -0.92
C ASN A 52 -18.83 -3.33 0.18
N ASP A 53 -19.49 -4.42 -0.21
CA ASP A 53 -19.97 -5.51 0.65
C ASP A 53 -18.88 -6.53 1.01
N LYS A 54 -17.68 -6.44 0.43
CA LYS A 54 -16.61 -7.44 0.67
C LYS A 54 -16.23 -7.55 2.14
N LEU A 55 -16.14 -6.43 2.85
CA LEU A 55 -15.82 -6.43 4.28
C LEU A 55 -16.87 -7.20 5.07
N ASP A 56 -18.15 -6.90 4.85
CA ASP A 56 -19.26 -7.57 5.54
C ASP A 56 -19.28 -9.08 5.24
N ARG A 57 -18.98 -9.45 3.99
CA ARG A 57 -18.88 -10.86 3.59
C ARG A 57 -17.74 -11.60 4.28
N ILE A 58 -16.56 -10.98 4.40
CA ILE A 58 -15.42 -11.56 5.13
C ILE A 58 -15.78 -11.73 6.60
N LEU A 59 -16.40 -10.74 7.22
CA LEU A 59 -16.81 -10.80 8.62
C LEU A 59 -17.90 -11.86 8.84
N ALA A 60 -18.86 -11.99 7.91
CA ALA A 60 -19.92 -12.99 7.95
C ALA A 60 -19.40 -14.45 7.85
N LEU A 61 -18.25 -14.68 7.21
CA LEU A 61 -17.60 -15.99 7.20
C LEU A 61 -17.09 -16.39 8.58
N ASN A 62 -16.98 -15.44 9.49
CA ASN A 62 -16.53 -15.61 10.87
C ASN A 62 -15.31 -16.55 11.01
N PRO A 63 -14.22 -16.31 10.26
CA PRO A 63 -13.03 -17.14 10.39
C PRO A 63 -12.40 -16.94 11.76
N ASP A 64 -11.89 -18.02 12.34
CA ASP A 64 -11.18 -17.99 13.62
C ASP A 64 -9.67 -18.24 13.41
N PRO A 65 -8.91 -17.22 13.03
CA PRO A 65 -7.46 -17.27 12.90
C PRO A 65 -6.76 -16.99 14.23
N ASP A 66 -5.53 -17.46 14.33
CA ASP A 66 -4.64 -17.10 15.45
C ASP A 66 -4.17 -15.65 15.35
N LEU A 67 -4.02 -15.14 14.11
CA LEU A 67 -3.60 -13.78 13.81
C LEU A 67 -4.26 -13.27 12.52
N VAL A 68 -4.54 -11.97 12.46
CA VAL A 68 -5.07 -11.28 11.28
C VAL A 68 -4.12 -10.17 10.89
N VAL A 69 -3.70 -10.14 9.64
CA VAL A 69 -3.00 -8.99 9.07
C VAL A 69 -3.93 -8.29 8.09
N ALA A 70 -4.29 -7.05 8.39
CA ALA A 70 -5.00 -6.18 7.48
C ALA A 70 -3.97 -5.41 6.64
N ASN A 71 -3.83 -5.80 5.37
CA ASN A 71 -2.70 -5.44 4.52
C ASN A 71 -2.95 -4.19 3.67
N GLY A 72 -3.51 -3.13 4.28
CA GLY A 72 -3.65 -1.81 3.65
C GLY A 72 -4.89 -1.61 2.77
N ASP A 73 -5.05 -0.38 2.30
CA ASP A 73 -6.11 0.10 1.41
C ASP A 73 -7.52 -0.04 2.00
N TYR A 74 -7.72 0.54 3.20
CA TYR A 74 -8.99 0.46 3.94
C TYR A 74 -10.09 1.31 3.33
N SER A 75 -9.75 2.48 2.75
CA SER A 75 -10.67 3.36 2.02
C SER A 75 -10.46 3.28 0.50
N VAL A 76 -11.34 3.92 -0.27
CA VAL A 76 -11.16 4.04 -1.73
C VAL A 76 -10.29 5.25 -2.10
N ASP A 77 -10.00 6.13 -1.16
CA ASP A 77 -9.25 7.38 -1.38
C ASP A 77 -9.82 8.19 -2.56
N SER A 78 -11.10 8.52 -2.46
CA SER A 78 -11.84 9.19 -3.54
C SER A 78 -11.38 10.63 -3.84
N ALA A 79 -10.53 11.20 -2.99
CA ALA A 79 -9.90 12.51 -3.17
C ALA A 79 -8.44 12.43 -3.65
N PHE A 80 -7.83 11.24 -3.71
CA PHE A 80 -6.43 11.00 -4.09
C PHE A 80 -5.39 11.64 -3.15
N VAL A 81 -5.77 11.95 -1.93
CA VAL A 81 -4.88 12.58 -0.93
C VAL A 81 -4.81 11.79 0.37
N GLY A 82 -5.25 10.54 0.31
CA GLY A 82 -5.27 9.64 1.45
C GLY A 82 -6.22 10.11 2.56
N ILE A 83 -5.88 9.74 3.77
CA ILE A 83 -6.68 10.06 4.95
C ILE A 83 -6.53 11.53 5.43
N SER A 84 -5.83 12.39 4.69
CA SER A 84 -5.95 13.84 4.86
C SER A 84 -7.32 14.36 4.43
N ASP A 85 -8.02 13.64 3.53
CA ASP A 85 -9.45 13.82 3.27
C ASP A 85 -10.27 13.17 4.37
N ASP A 86 -11.18 13.95 4.98
CA ASP A 86 -11.98 13.47 6.12
C ASP A 86 -12.93 12.33 5.75
N ALA A 87 -13.43 12.29 4.51
CA ALA A 87 -14.31 11.20 4.06
C ALA A 87 -13.54 9.88 3.89
N ALA A 88 -12.33 9.93 3.34
CA ALA A 88 -11.45 8.78 3.24
C ALA A 88 -10.98 8.32 4.64
N CYS A 89 -10.68 9.27 5.54
CA CYS A 89 -10.32 8.97 6.93
C CYS A 89 -11.47 8.27 7.68
N ASP A 90 -12.70 8.76 7.58
CA ASP A 90 -13.88 8.13 8.19
C ASP A 90 -14.12 6.73 7.63
N SER A 91 -13.96 6.53 6.32
CA SER A 91 -14.09 5.23 5.68
C SER A 91 -13.04 4.24 6.21
N ALA A 92 -11.76 4.61 6.21
CA ALA A 92 -10.68 3.78 6.73
C ALA A 92 -10.86 3.45 8.23
N GLN A 93 -11.26 4.44 9.03
CA GLN A 93 -11.51 4.25 10.45
C GLN A 93 -12.65 3.26 10.72
N ARG A 94 -13.77 3.37 9.99
CA ARG A 94 -14.90 2.44 10.11
C ARG A 94 -14.54 1.03 9.67
N CYS A 95 -13.83 0.89 8.55
CA CYS A 95 -13.32 -0.39 8.08
C CYS A 95 -12.45 -1.07 9.15
N LEU A 96 -11.45 -0.36 9.67
CA LEU A 96 -10.57 -0.87 10.72
C LEU A 96 -11.30 -1.16 12.04
N ASN A 97 -12.28 -0.34 12.42
CA ASN A 97 -13.06 -0.58 13.62
C ASN A 97 -13.91 -1.85 13.51
N ALA A 98 -14.47 -2.14 12.33
CA ALA A 98 -15.18 -3.39 12.09
C ALA A 98 -14.25 -4.61 12.22
N LEU A 99 -13.04 -4.53 11.65
CA LEU A 99 -12.02 -5.57 11.80
C LEU A 99 -11.53 -5.71 13.26
N ARG A 100 -11.34 -4.60 13.98
CA ARG A 100 -10.96 -4.62 15.41
C ARG A 100 -12.06 -5.23 16.28
N ALA A 101 -13.30 -4.92 16.00
CA ALA A 101 -14.43 -5.51 16.71
C ALA A 101 -14.50 -7.04 16.54
N ALA A 102 -14.15 -7.55 15.35
CA ALA A 102 -14.14 -8.97 15.06
C ALA A 102 -12.93 -9.72 15.62
N TYR A 103 -11.73 -9.10 15.58
CA TYR A 103 -10.47 -9.82 15.83
C TYR A 103 -9.66 -9.32 17.04
N GLY A 104 -10.00 -8.15 17.59
CA GLY A 104 -9.36 -7.58 18.79
C GLY A 104 -7.84 -7.44 18.64
N GLU A 105 -7.11 -7.86 19.63
CA GLU A 105 -5.64 -7.83 19.73
C GLU A 105 -4.93 -8.70 18.67
N ARG A 106 -5.67 -9.57 17.99
CA ARG A 106 -5.15 -10.41 16.90
C ARG A 106 -4.97 -9.65 15.59
N LEU A 107 -5.53 -8.44 15.48
CA LEU A 107 -5.44 -7.61 14.28
C LEU A 107 -4.15 -6.80 14.24
N LEU A 108 -3.38 -6.95 13.18
CA LEU A 108 -2.19 -6.16 12.87
C LEU A 108 -2.40 -5.39 11.56
N PRO A 109 -2.58 -4.05 11.60
CA PRO A 109 -2.80 -3.26 10.40
C PRO A 109 -1.49 -2.89 9.70
N VAL A 110 -1.51 -2.86 8.38
CA VAL A 110 -0.42 -2.39 7.49
C VAL A 110 -0.89 -1.16 6.75
N ILE A 111 0.01 -0.26 6.41
CA ILE A 111 -0.29 0.95 5.63
C ILE A 111 -0.31 0.59 4.14
N GLY A 112 -1.41 0.92 3.45
CA GLY A 112 -1.50 0.90 1.99
C GLY A 112 -1.20 2.25 1.36
N ASP A 113 -1.28 2.34 0.05
CA ASP A 113 -1.08 3.60 -0.66
C ASP A 113 -2.32 4.51 -0.57
N HIS A 114 -3.51 3.95 -0.44
CA HIS A 114 -4.74 4.72 -0.22
C HIS A 114 -4.79 5.45 1.12
N GLU A 115 -4.08 4.98 2.14
CA GLU A 115 -3.99 5.71 3.41
C GLU A 115 -3.13 6.97 3.28
N LEU A 116 -2.10 6.95 2.42
CA LEU A 116 -1.18 8.09 2.26
C LEU A 116 -1.60 9.05 1.15
N GLY A 117 -2.33 8.55 0.17
CA GLY A 117 -2.73 9.24 -1.05
C GLY A 117 -1.91 8.81 -2.25
N LYS A 118 -2.54 8.87 -3.41
CA LYS A 118 -1.94 8.51 -4.69
C LYS A 118 -2.39 9.44 -5.80
N HIS A 119 -1.60 9.57 -6.87
CA HIS A 119 -2.05 10.30 -8.04
C HIS A 119 -3.16 9.56 -8.78
N SER A 120 -4.13 10.32 -9.28
CA SER A 120 -5.09 9.83 -10.27
C SER A 120 -4.36 9.29 -11.51
N LEU A 121 -4.93 8.27 -12.18
CA LEU A 121 -4.24 7.51 -13.23
C LEU A 121 -3.67 8.39 -14.36
N PHE A 122 -4.41 9.40 -14.81
CA PHE A 122 -4.00 10.32 -15.88
C PHE A 122 -4.20 11.80 -15.54
N GLY A 123 -4.80 12.13 -14.41
CA GLY A 123 -5.22 13.50 -14.10
C GLY A 123 -4.16 14.37 -13.44
N GLY A 124 -3.10 13.77 -12.92
CA GLY A 124 -2.09 14.49 -12.15
C GLY A 124 -2.64 15.14 -10.88
N VAL A 125 -3.75 14.61 -10.37
CA VAL A 125 -4.43 15.08 -9.15
C VAL A 125 -4.05 14.17 -7.99
N GLY A 126 -3.82 14.76 -6.81
CA GLY A 126 -3.55 14.01 -5.59
C GLY A 126 -2.08 13.78 -5.31
N GLY A 127 -1.75 12.66 -4.71
CA GLY A 127 -0.42 12.22 -4.26
C GLY A 127 -0.33 12.10 -2.74
N PRO A 128 0.73 11.51 -2.21
CA PRO A 128 0.92 11.38 -0.78
C PRO A 128 0.95 12.72 -0.08
N ARG A 129 0.34 12.81 1.11
CA ARG A 129 0.27 14.01 1.94
C ARG A 129 0.85 13.74 3.32
N TRP A 130 1.63 14.68 3.83
CA TRP A 130 2.21 14.58 5.16
C TRP A 130 1.14 14.52 6.26
N GLU A 131 0.07 15.26 6.08
CA GLU A 131 -1.10 15.19 6.98
C GLU A 131 -1.68 13.76 7.06
N SER A 132 -1.72 13.03 5.95
CA SER A 132 -2.16 11.62 5.94
C SER A 132 -1.24 10.76 6.80
N TRP A 133 0.08 10.97 6.71
CA TRP A 133 1.05 10.27 7.56
C TRP A 133 0.81 10.54 9.05
N LEU A 134 0.59 11.80 9.44
CA LEU A 134 0.33 12.18 10.83
C LEU A 134 -1.00 11.59 11.35
N ARG A 135 -1.98 11.41 10.50
CA ARG A 135 -3.28 10.82 10.85
C ARG A 135 -3.25 9.30 11.02
N LEU A 136 -2.24 8.58 10.53
CA LEU A 136 -2.15 7.13 10.67
C LEU A 136 -2.22 6.71 12.15
N GLU A 137 -1.38 7.25 12.99
CA GLU A 137 -1.36 6.92 14.41
C GLU A 137 -2.51 7.61 15.15
N SER A 138 -2.68 8.91 14.95
CA SER A 138 -3.62 9.72 15.72
C SER A 138 -5.10 9.39 15.45
N ARG A 139 -5.46 8.99 14.24
CA ARG A 139 -6.85 8.71 13.84
C ARG A 139 -7.12 7.21 13.62
N LEU A 140 -6.16 6.48 13.08
CA LEU A 140 -6.35 5.08 12.71
C LEU A 140 -5.63 4.10 13.66
N SER A 141 -4.77 4.57 14.55
CA SER A 141 -3.93 3.74 15.42
C SER A 141 -3.16 2.68 14.60
N ILE A 142 -2.57 3.12 13.49
CA ILE A 142 -1.68 2.32 12.65
C ILE A 142 -0.25 2.80 12.89
N PRO A 143 0.68 1.95 13.38
CA PRO A 143 2.07 2.31 13.50
C PRO A 143 2.73 2.44 12.13
N ALA A 144 3.81 3.24 12.06
CA ALA A 144 4.56 3.45 10.82
C ALA A 144 5.05 2.14 10.20
N TRP A 145 5.50 1.22 11.02
CA TRP A 145 5.86 -0.16 10.70
C TRP A 145 5.77 -1.01 11.97
N TRP A 146 5.81 -2.33 11.83
CA TRP A 146 5.85 -3.22 12.98
C TRP A 146 6.57 -4.52 12.67
N GLN A 147 7.05 -5.19 13.74
CA GLN A 147 7.50 -6.57 13.73
C GLN A 147 6.81 -7.37 14.82
N ARG A 148 6.59 -8.66 14.58
CA ARG A 148 6.00 -9.59 15.54
C ARG A 148 6.65 -10.96 15.42
N ASP A 149 7.19 -11.47 16.50
CA ASP A 149 7.73 -12.83 16.56
C ASP A 149 6.64 -13.83 16.91
N ILE A 150 6.50 -14.90 16.10
CA ILE A 150 5.54 -15.99 16.29
C ILE A 150 6.19 -17.32 15.94
N GLY A 151 6.44 -18.16 16.95
CA GLY A 151 7.21 -19.37 16.78
C GLY A 151 8.59 -19.04 16.18
N ARG A 152 8.94 -19.69 15.08
CA ARG A 152 10.20 -19.42 14.36
C ARG A 152 10.12 -18.25 13.37
N HIS A 153 8.95 -17.64 13.19
CA HIS A 153 8.78 -16.58 12.19
C HIS A 153 8.83 -15.20 12.85
N ARG A 154 9.51 -14.29 12.16
CA ARG A 154 9.39 -12.84 12.36
C ARG A 154 8.53 -12.28 11.26
N LEU A 155 7.36 -11.78 11.60
CA LEU A 155 6.50 -11.02 10.72
C LEU A 155 7.00 -9.57 10.72
N ILE A 156 7.18 -8.98 9.54
CA ILE A 156 7.61 -7.58 9.38
C ILE A 156 6.64 -6.92 8.43
N ALA A 157 6.05 -5.79 8.84
CA ALA A 157 5.25 -4.95 7.95
C ALA A 157 5.96 -3.63 7.69
N VAL A 158 6.04 -3.23 6.42
CA VAL A 158 6.73 -2.02 6.00
C VAL A 158 5.76 -1.04 5.33
N PRO A 159 5.94 0.28 5.52
CA PRO A 159 5.18 1.30 4.82
C PRO A 159 5.70 1.43 3.38
N SER A 160 5.10 0.67 2.46
CA SER A 160 5.61 0.49 1.09
C SER A 160 5.84 1.81 0.35
N THR A 161 4.88 2.74 0.38
CA THR A 161 5.01 4.06 -0.26
C THR A 161 6.19 4.86 0.30
N LEU A 162 6.41 4.83 1.62
CA LEU A 162 7.54 5.51 2.25
C LEU A 162 8.88 4.85 1.89
N VAL A 163 8.95 3.53 1.88
CA VAL A 163 10.15 2.79 1.45
C VAL A 163 10.49 3.12 0.00
N ALA A 164 9.49 3.12 -0.87
CA ALA A 164 9.62 3.46 -2.28
C ALA A 164 9.58 4.99 -2.57
N LEU A 165 9.73 5.85 -1.57
CA LEU A 165 9.62 7.30 -1.69
C LEU A 165 10.33 7.88 -2.92
N PRO A 166 11.55 7.44 -3.32
CA PRO A 166 12.20 7.98 -4.51
C PRO A 166 11.40 7.79 -5.82
N ALA A 167 10.50 6.80 -5.88
CA ALA A 167 9.59 6.62 -7.00
C ALA A 167 8.37 7.56 -6.91
N PHE A 168 7.93 7.89 -5.70
CA PHE A 168 6.77 8.74 -5.42
C PHE A 168 7.10 10.23 -5.28
N GLU A 169 8.37 10.61 -5.16
CA GLU A 169 8.79 11.98 -4.81
C GLU A 169 8.23 13.05 -5.74
N SER A 170 8.02 12.72 -7.03
CA SER A 170 7.39 13.66 -7.99
C SER A 170 5.88 13.83 -7.80
N GLU A 171 5.27 13.08 -6.89
CA GLU A 171 3.84 13.13 -6.55
C GLU A 171 3.59 13.86 -5.21
N LEU A 172 4.66 14.19 -4.48
CA LEU A 172 4.61 14.93 -3.23
C LEU A 172 4.42 16.43 -3.47
N LEU A 173 3.94 17.12 -2.44
CA LEU A 173 4.05 18.57 -2.38
C LEU A 173 5.53 18.96 -2.17
N PRO A 174 6.07 19.92 -2.94
CA PRO A 174 7.49 20.27 -2.86
C PRO A 174 7.96 20.64 -1.45
N GLU A 175 7.11 21.33 -0.69
CA GLU A 175 7.36 21.73 0.70
C GLU A 175 7.42 20.56 1.67
N GLU A 176 6.79 19.44 1.35
CA GLU A 176 6.76 18.23 2.20
C GLU A 176 7.94 17.28 1.93
N VAL A 177 8.65 17.42 0.80
CA VAL A 177 9.74 16.50 0.41
C VAL A 177 10.79 16.33 1.52
N PRO A 178 11.27 17.40 2.20
CA PRO A 178 12.29 17.23 3.23
C PRO A 178 11.84 16.37 4.42
N VAL A 179 10.61 16.56 4.88
CA VAL A 179 10.09 15.79 6.02
C VAL A 179 9.83 14.33 5.65
N TRP A 180 9.33 14.04 4.44
CA TRP A 180 9.19 12.70 3.93
C TRP A 180 10.53 11.95 3.82
N ARG A 181 11.58 12.62 3.35
CA ARG A 181 12.92 12.05 3.27
C ARG A 181 13.50 11.73 4.65
N ALA A 182 13.32 12.64 5.62
CA ALA A 182 13.77 12.42 7.00
C ALA A 182 13.05 11.22 7.63
N GLU A 183 11.74 11.14 7.47
CA GLU A 183 10.93 10.04 8.00
C GLU A 183 11.30 8.70 7.35
N ARG A 184 11.51 8.69 6.03
CA ARG A 184 12.01 7.49 5.35
C ARG A 184 13.32 6.99 5.96
N GLN A 185 14.27 7.88 6.19
CA GLN A 185 15.56 7.51 6.79
C GLN A 185 15.38 6.92 8.19
N ARG A 186 14.52 7.53 9.01
CA ARG A 186 14.20 7.04 10.35
C ARG A 186 13.64 5.61 10.30
N VAL A 187 12.58 5.38 9.51
CA VAL A 187 11.92 4.07 9.39
C VAL A 187 12.86 3.01 8.81
N LEU A 188 13.62 3.35 7.77
CA LEU A 188 14.61 2.41 7.20
C LEU A 188 15.69 2.04 8.22
N SER A 189 16.12 2.97 9.07
CA SER A 189 17.11 2.68 10.13
C SER A 189 16.55 1.72 11.17
N GLU A 190 15.28 1.84 11.52
CA GLU A 190 14.60 0.95 12.47
C GLU A 190 14.40 -0.46 11.87
N ILE A 191 13.97 -0.55 10.60
CA ILE A 191 13.85 -1.83 9.87
C ILE A 191 15.22 -2.52 9.78
N LYS A 192 16.28 -1.77 9.49
CA LYS A 192 17.66 -2.25 9.47
C LYS A 192 18.08 -2.82 10.83
N ALA A 193 17.81 -2.12 11.91
CA ALA A 193 18.09 -2.60 13.26
C ALA A 193 17.33 -3.91 13.56
N ALA A 194 16.06 -4.00 13.15
CA ALA A 194 15.25 -5.20 13.31
C ALA A 194 15.80 -6.40 12.54
N LEU A 195 16.28 -6.19 11.31
CA LEU A 195 16.92 -7.23 10.50
C LEU A 195 18.26 -7.67 11.10
N ASN A 196 19.07 -6.74 11.60
CA ASN A 196 20.33 -7.05 12.23
C ASN A 196 20.17 -7.87 13.53
N SER A 197 19.08 -7.64 14.27
CA SER A 197 18.73 -8.38 15.48
C SER A 197 18.10 -9.76 15.23
N LEU A 198 17.91 -10.16 13.97
CA LEU A 198 17.28 -11.43 13.63
C LEU A 198 18.17 -12.61 13.95
N GLU A 199 17.68 -13.55 14.74
CA GLU A 199 18.37 -14.80 15.07
C GLU A 199 18.49 -15.71 13.85
N ALA A 200 19.55 -16.54 13.80
CA ALA A 200 19.88 -17.32 12.61
C ALA A 200 18.83 -18.40 12.24
N ASP A 201 18.08 -18.90 13.22
CA ASP A 201 17.04 -19.92 13.05
C ASP A 201 15.67 -19.38 12.70
N ARG A 202 15.50 -18.05 12.75
CA ARG A 202 14.23 -17.40 12.40
C ARG A 202 14.04 -17.27 10.90
N ARG A 203 12.76 -17.24 10.50
CA ARG A 203 12.29 -17.00 9.14
C ARG A 203 11.51 -15.70 9.05
N ILE A 204 11.67 -14.99 7.95
CA ILE A 204 10.98 -13.72 7.69
C ILE A 204 9.75 -13.95 6.83
N ILE A 205 8.62 -13.37 7.26
CA ILE A 205 7.44 -13.14 6.43
C ILE A 205 7.25 -11.62 6.34
N LEU A 206 7.44 -11.07 5.14
CA LEU A 206 7.27 -9.64 4.89
C LEU A 206 5.85 -9.33 4.46
N PHE A 207 5.26 -8.30 5.04
CA PHE A 207 4.04 -7.64 4.56
C PHE A 207 4.42 -6.30 3.94
N CYS A 208 4.15 -6.17 2.66
CA CYS A 208 4.48 -5.00 1.87
C CYS A 208 3.32 -4.75 0.91
N HIS A 209 2.47 -3.76 1.22
CA HIS A 209 1.25 -3.55 0.45
C HIS A 209 1.56 -3.33 -1.03
N ASP A 210 2.34 -2.30 -1.37
CA ASP A 210 2.74 -2.01 -2.77
C ASP A 210 4.12 -2.62 -3.06
N PRO A 211 4.22 -3.55 -4.03
CA PRO A 211 5.47 -4.20 -4.40
C PRO A 211 6.53 -3.25 -4.96
N SER A 212 6.20 -2.00 -5.28
CA SER A 212 7.18 -0.99 -5.69
C SER A 212 8.25 -0.72 -4.63
N ALA A 213 8.01 -1.10 -3.35
CA ALA A 213 9.00 -1.01 -2.28
C ALA A 213 10.08 -2.10 -2.34
N LEU A 214 9.77 -3.26 -2.92
CA LEU A 214 10.68 -4.41 -2.89
C LEU A 214 12.06 -4.12 -3.49
N PRO A 215 12.19 -3.46 -4.65
CA PRO A 215 13.50 -3.11 -5.21
C PRO A 215 14.34 -2.23 -4.28
N PHE A 216 13.69 -1.31 -3.53
CA PHE A 216 14.39 -0.44 -2.59
C PHE A 216 14.83 -1.17 -1.32
N LEU A 217 14.06 -2.16 -0.87
CA LEU A 217 14.48 -3.05 0.21
C LEU A 217 15.66 -3.91 -0.23
N ALA A 218 15.66 -4.45 -1.44
CA ALA A 218 16.73 -5.26 -1.99
C ALA A 218 18.07 -4.51 -2.15
N GLU A 219 18.04 -3.18 -2.24
CA GLU A 219 19.25 -2.36 -2.23
C GLU A 219 19.93 -2.34 -0.85
N MET A 220 19.21 -2.69 0.22
CA MET A 220 19.76 -2.72 1.58
C MET A 220 20.63 -3.96 1.80
N PRO A 221 21.91 -3.82 2.20
CA PRO A 221 22.78 -4.96 2.50
C PRO A 221 22.15 -5.90 3.53
N GLU A 222 21.50 -5.36 4.56
CA GLU A 222 20.86 -6.11 5.63
C GLU A 222 19.72 -7.01 5.11
N VAL A 223 18.98 -6.57 4.10
CA VAL A 223 17.95 -7.39 3.44
C VAL A 223 18.62 -8.52 2.65
N ARG A 224 19.66 -8.20 1.86
CA ARG A 224 20.39 -9.18 1.05
C ARG A 224 21.04 -10.28 1.91
N ASP A 225 21.63 -9.91 3.02
CA ASP A 225 22.26 -10.84 3.96
C ASP A 225 21.24 -11.79 4.61
N ARG A 226 19.97 -11.38 4.66
CA ARG A 226 18.86 -12.15 5.25
C ARG A 226 18.01 -12.90 4.22
N LEU A 227 18.29 -12.82 2.92
CA LEU A 227 17.53 -13.55 1.88
C LEU A 227 17.41 -15.06 2.17
N PRO A 228 18.43 -15.78 2.68
CA PRO A 228 18.29 -17.20 3.03
C PRO A 228 17.26 -17.48 4.15
N GLN A 229 16.94 -16.47 4.96
CA GLN A 229 15.91 -16.54 6.02
C GLN A 229 14.54 -16.06 5.54
N TRP A 230 14.43 -15.49 4.34
CA TRP A 230 13.19 -14.97 3.79
C TRP A 230 12.31 -16.12 3.30
N GLU A 231 11.16 -16.31 3.94
CA GLU A 231 10.24 -17.40 3.60
C GLU A 231 9.19 -16.97 2.60
N SER A 232 8.62 -15.78 2.80
CA SER A 232 7.59 -15.24 1.88
C SER A 232 7.45 -13.73 1.98
N THR A 233 6.89 -13.15 0.91
CA THR A 233 6.44 -11.76 0.86
C THR A 233 4.98 -11.73 0.47
N ILE A 234 4.18 -11.06 1.30
CA ILE A 234 2.75 -10.88 1.07
C ILE A 234 2.54 -9.45 0.57
N ILE A 235 2.00 -9.35 -0.63
CA ILE A 235 1.70 -8.08 -1.29
C ILE A 235 0.19 -7.93 -1.52
N GLY A 236 -0.27 -6.69 -1.55
CA GLY A 236 -1.60 -6.29 -2.00
C GLY A 236 -1.55 -5.53 -3.33
N HIS A 237 -2.34 -4.46 -3.48
CA HIS A 237 -2.28 -3.43 -4.50
C HIS A 237 -2.50 -3.88 -5.96
N LEU A 238 -1.93 -4.99 -6.40
CA LEU A 238 -1.94 -5.38 -7.83
C LEU A 238 -3.27 -5.95 -8.31
N HIS A 239 -4.15 -6.37 -7.44
CA HIS A 239 -5.49 -6.94 -7.70
C HIS A 239 -5.55 -8.09 -8.72
N SER A 240 -4.46 -8.40 -9.45
CA SER A 240 -4.44 -9.37 -10.53
C SER A 240 -3.07 -10.05 -10.69
N PRO A 241 -3.03 -11.39 -10.77
CA PRO A 241 -1.81 -12.14 -11.10
C PRO A 241 -1.25 -11.79 -12.49
N ALA A 242 -2.10 -11.33 -13.41
CA ALA A 242 -1.66 -10.92 -14.75
C ALA A 242 -0.79 -9.66 -14.70
N ILE A 243 -1.14 -8.70 -13.82
CA ILE A 243 -0.36 -7.47 -13.64
C ILE A 243 0.97 -7.79 -12.96
N ALA A 244 0.98 -8.70 -11.97
CA ALA A 244 2.22 -9.15 -11.36
C ALA A 244 3.18 -9.78 -12.39
N ARG A 245 2.68 -10.64 -13.29
CA ARG A 245 3.47 -11.24 -14.38
C ARG A 245 3.99 -10.20 -15.36
N LEU A 246 3.15 -9.23 -15.74
CA LEU A 246 3.57 -8.12 -16.61
C LEU A 246 4.66 -7.30 -15.94
N ALA A 247 4.53 -6.95 -14.66
CA ALA A 247 5.55 -6.23 -13.91
C ALA A 247 6.89 -7.00 -13.88
N THR A 248 6.85 -8.32 -13.68
CA THR A 248 8.05 -9.17 -13.72
C THR A 248 8.71 -9.17 -15.11
N SER A 249 7.92 -9.23 -16.19
CA SER A 249 8.45 -9.21 -17.55
C SER A 249 9.04 -7.86 -17.98
N LEU A 250 8.62 -6.77 -17.32
CA LEU A 250 9.13 -5.41 -17.54
C LEU A 250 10.24 -5.01 -16.56
N ALA A 251 10.69 -5.93 -15.70
CA ALA A 251 11.79 -5.67 -14.77
C ALA A 251 13.04 -5.20 -15.54
N GLY A 252 13.68 -4.13 -15.04
CA GLY A 252 14.87 -3.54 -15.67
C GLY A 252 14.60 -2.57 -16.82
N MET A 253 13.34 -2.31 -17.18
CA MET A 253 13.02 -1.34 -18.22
C MET A 253 13.58 0.06 -17.91
N PRO A 254 13.87 0.90 -18.94
CA PRO A 254 14.32 2.28 -18.72
C PRO A 254 13.24 3.11 -18.00
N ILE A 255 13.70 4.09 -17.20
CA ILE A 255 12.79 5.05 -16.56
C ILE A 255 12.17 5.94 -17.63
N LEU A 256 10.86 5.88 -17.78
CA LEU A 256 10.10 6.68 -18.74
C LEU A 256 9.79 8.06 -18.13
N ARG A 257 10.41 9.09 -18.69
CA ARG A 257 10.22 10.49 -18.28
C ARG A 257 9.29 11.18 -19.29
N GLY A 258 8.43 12.09 -18.80
CA GLY A 258 7.56 12.89 -19.68
C GLY A 258 6.20 12.28 -20.00
N LEU A 259 5.90 11.06 -19.54
CA LEU A 259 4.58 10.40 -19.75
C LEU A 259 3.66 10.49 -18.52
N GLY A 260 3.94 11.42 -17.61
CA GLY A 260 3.19 11.63 -16.36
C GLY A 260 3.79 10.93 -15.14
N SER A 261 3.36 11.38 -13.95
CA SER A 261 3.91 10.94 -12.66
C SER A 261 3.74 9.44 -12.43
N SER A 262 2.54 8.91 -12.71
CA SER A 262 2.25 7.47 -12.52
C SER A 262 3.14 6.57 -13.39
N VAL A 263 3.36 6.94 -14.67
CA VAL A 263 4.26 6.17 -15.55
C VAL A 263 5.70 6.26 -15.07
N LYS A 264 6.15 7.44 -14.63
CA LYS A 264 7.47 7.63 -14.05
C LYS A 264 7.64 6.78 -12.78
N ARG A 265 6.65 6.74 -11.90
CA ARG A 265 6.65 5.92 -10.68
C ARG A 265 6.85 4.45 -11.00
N TYR A 266 5.97 3.87 -11.82
CA TYR A 266 6.05 2.45 -12.20
C TYR A 266 7.36 2.12 -12.90
N SER A 267 7.80 2.93 -13.87
CA SER A 267 9.05 2.67 -14.56
C SER A 267 10.27 2.83 -13.64
N THR A 268 10.24 3.69 -12.64
CA THR A 268 11.31 3.81 -11.63
C THR A 268 11.40 2.55 -10.77
N ALA A 269 10.26 2.03 -10.30
CA ALA A 269 10.22 0.79 -9.52
C ALA A 269 10.66 -0.42 -10.37
N LEU A 270 10.16 -0.54 -11.60
CA LEU A 270 10.52 -1.62 -12.52
C LEU A 270 11.98 -1.57 -12.96
N HIS A 271 12.54 -0.39 -13.18
CA HIS A 271 13.96 -0.23 -13.47
C HIS A 271 14.86 -0.81 -12.37
N ARG A 272 14.49 -0.60 -11.12
CA ARG A 272 15.23 -1.10 -9.95
C ARG A 272 14.96 -2.59 -9.65
N ALA A 273 13.90 -3.17 -10.22
CA ALA A 273 13.52 -4.56 -9.98
C ALA A 273 14.54 -5.59 -10.49
N GLN A 274 15.59 -5.18 -11.22
CA GLN A 274 16.72 -6.06 -11.59
C GLN A 274 17.54 -6.53 -10.38
N ALA A 275 17.35 -5.95 -9.20
CA ALA A 275 18.11 -6.30 -8.00
C ALA A 275 17.62 -7.58 -7.28
N TRP A 276 16.58 -8.25 -7.79
CA TRP A 276 15.98 -9.48 -7.22
C TRP A 276 16.32 -10.71 -8.03
#